data_bec1a9f16298dd1d3e970f7660a6e756
#
_entry.id   bec1a9f16298dd1d3e970f7660a6e756
#
_cell.length_a   1.000
_cell.length_b   1.000
_cell.length_c   1.000
_cell.angle_alpha   90.00
_cell.angle_beta   90.00
_cell.angle_gamma   90.00
#
_symmetry.space_group_name_H-M   'P 1'
#
loop_
_entity.id
_entity.type
_entity.pdbx_description
1 polymer ?
#
loop_
_entity_poly.entity_id
_entity_poly.type
_entity_poly.pdbx_seq_one_letter_code
_entity_poly.pdbx_strand_id
1 'polypeptide(L)'
;MTTELRKISVGDFIFRVLSGVAIGIVVGLVPNAILGEIFKALMHHHPIFATLLHVVQALQFTVPALVGALIAIKFNMTPLAIAVVSSAAYVGSGAAQFKNGAWIIAGIGDLINTMITAAIAVLFILLIEKRVGSMALIVYPTIVGGLSATIGVLILPYVHTINIAIGNMINSFTELQPV
;
A
#
# COMPACT_ATOMS: atom_id res chain seq x y z
N MET A 1 18.48 20.40 -5.73
CA MET A 1 17.91 19.23 -5.04
C MET A 1 18.46 17.90 -5.62
N THR A 2 19.73 17.82 -5.92
CA THR A 2 20.32 16.74 -6.74
C THR A 2 21.56 16.07 -6.14
N THR A 3 21.92 16.36 -4.88
CA THR A 3 23.17 15.85 -4.29
C THR A 3 22.96 14.79 -3.22
N GLU A 4 21.76 14.65 -2.70
CA GLU A 4 21.44 13.76 -1.56
C GLU A 4 21.25 12.28 -1.94
N LEU A 5 20.86 11.98 -3.18
CA LEU A 5 20.49 10.62 -3.60
C LEU A 5 21.66 9.67 -3.84
N ARG A 6 22.91 10.14 -3.72
CA ARG A 6 24.11 9.35 -4.06
C ARG A 6 24.55 8.37 -2.97
N LYS A 7 23.94 8.39 -1.78
CA LYS A 7 24.34 7.52 -0.65
C LYS A 7 23.17 7.05 0.24
N ILE A 8 22.04 6.66 -0.36
CA ILE A 8 21.04 5.94 0.46
C ILE A 8 21.63 4.55 0.72
N SER A 9 21.98 4.26 1.98
CA SER A 9 22.40 2.92 2.36
C SER A 9 21.20 1.95 2.29
N VAL A 10 21.45 0.66 2.17
CA VAL A 10 20.38 -0.35 2.18
C VAL A 10 19.56 -0.25 3.45
N GLY A 11 20.19 -0.04 4.59
CA GLY A 11 19.50 0.14 5.87
C GLY A 11 18.60 1.38 5.89
N ASP A 12 19.07 2.53 5.37
CA ASP A 12 18.26 3.75 5.28
C ASP A 12 17.08 3.57 4.31
N PHE A 13 17.29 2.88 3.19
CA PHE A 13 16.20 2.53 2.26
C PHE A 13 15.11 1.71 2.95
N ILE A 14 15.48 0.63 3.62
CA ILE A 14 14.54 -0.23 4.36
C ILE A 14 13.82 0.56 5.44
N PHE A 15 14.54 1.37 6.23
CA PHE A 15 13.95 2.19 7.28
C PHE A 15 12.91 3.18 6.74
N ARG A 16 13.19 3.86 5.62
CA ARG A 16 12.25 4.77 4.97
C ARG A 16 11.00 4.05 4.47
N VAL A 17 11.16 2.87 3.87
CA VAL A 17 10.04 2.03 3.42
C VAL A 17 9.17 1.64 4.61
N LEU A 18 9.75 1.04 5.66
CA LEU A 18 9.02 0.61 6.85
C LEU A 18 8.32 1.78 7.56
N SER A 19 8.98 2.93 7.66
CA SER A 19 8.39 4.15 8.24
C SER A 19 7.19 4.64 7.43
N GLY A 20 7.26 4.60 6.10
CA GLY A 20 6.14 4.96 5.22
C GLY A 20 4.96 4.00 5.39
N VAL A 21 5.24 2.70 5.44
CA VAL A 21 4.23 1.64 5.68
C VAL A 21 3.51 1.88 7.00
N ALA A 22 4.26 2.05 8.11
CA ALA A 22 3.68 2.22 9.44
C ALA A 22 2.70 3.40 9.48
N ILE A 23 3.10 4.56 8.94
CA ILE A 23 2.24 5.74 8.91
C ILE A 23 1.03 5.50 7.98
N GLY A 24 1.23 4.87 6.82
CA GLY A 24 0.17 4.60 5.86
C GLY A 24 -0.93 3.71 6.41
N ILE A 25 -0.55 2.68 7.15
CA ILE A 25 -1.48 1.78 7.84
C ILE A 25 -2.28 2.55 8.89
N VAL A 26 -1.61 3.33 9.74
CA VAL A 26 -2.28 4.11 10.78
C VAL A 26 -3.29 5.09 10.17
N VAL A 27 -2.88 5.89 9.19
CA VAL A 27 -3.75 6.88 8.52
C VAL A 27 -4.96 6.22 7.86
N GLY A 28 -4.78 5.06 7.25
CA GLY A 28 -5.86 4.39 6.53
C GLY A 28 -6.82 3.57 7.41
N LEU A 29 -6.35 3.04 8.55
CA LEU A 29 -7.18 2.17 9.40
C LEU A 29 -7.84 2.90 10.58
N VAL A 30 -7.19 3.95 11.13
CA VAL A 30 -7.70 4.67 12.32
C VAL A 30 -9.12 5.23 12.12
N PRO A 31 -9.49 5.82 10.96
CA PRO A 31 -10.84 6.32 10.77
C PRO A 31 -11.91 5.26 11.01
N ASN A 32 -11.73 4.05 10.46
CA ASN A 32 -12.69 2.98 10.68
C ASN A 32 -12.58 2.36 12.08
N ALA A 33 -11.40 2.29 12.66
CA ALA A 33 -11.22 1.77 14.02
C ALA A 33 -11.96 2.62 15.07
N ILE A 34 -12.02 3.93 14.89
CA ILE A 34 -12.68 4.84 15.83
C ILE A 34 -14.15 5.09 15.40
N LEU A 35 -14.34 5.65 14.21
CA LEU A 35 -15.67 6.04 13.75
C LEU A 35 -16.54 4.83 13.41
N GLY A 36 -15.93 3.75 12.94
CA GLY A 36 -16.63 2.52 12.62
C GLY A 36 -17.35 1.94 13.82
N GLU A 37 -16.71 1.85 14.98
CA GLU A 37 -17.35 1.34 16.19
C GLU A 37 -18.44 2.30 16.73
N ILE A 38 -18.23 3.62 16.61
CA ILE A 38 -19.24 4.61 16.97
C ILE A 38 -20.49 4.46 16.08
N PHE A 39 -20.30 4.41 14.77
CA PHE A 39 -21.43 4.31 13.84
C PHE A 39 -22.13 2.96 13.92
N LYS A 40 -21.41 1.89 14.20
CA LYS A 40 -21.95 0.56 14.43
C LYS A 40 -22.84 0.52 15.68
N ALA A 41 -22.45 1.21 16.75
CA ALA A 41 -23.28 1.33 17.95
C ALA A 41 -24.56 2.17 17.70
N LEU A 42 -24.45 3.21 16.84
CA LEU A 42 -25.55 4.13 16.56
C LEU A 42 -26.47 3.70 15.42
N MET A 43 -26.10 2.72 14.60
CA MET A 43 -26.86 2.32 13.40
C MET A 43 -28.31 1.86 13.70
N HIS A 44 -28.59 1.41 14.93
CA HIS A 44 -29.92 1.03 15.35
C HIS A 44 -30.85 2.25 15.65
N HIS A 45 -30.29 3.43 15.85
CA HIS A 45 -31.06 4.63 16.15
C HIS A 45 -31.52 5.39 14.90
N HIS A 46 -30.72 5.37 13.82
CA HIS A 46 -31.08 6.06 12.58
C HIS A 46 -30.30 5.48 11.38
N PRO A 47 -30.97 5.27 10.20
CA PRO A 47 -30.34 4.68 9.01
C PRO A 47 -29.09 5.42 8.50
N ILE A 48 -28.95 6.72 8.76
CA ILE A 48 -27.79 7.51 8.36
C ILE A 48 -26.47 6.93 8.89
N PHE A 49 -26.48 6.34 10.09
CA PHE A 49 -25.27 5.78 10.70
C PHE A 49 -24.79 4.53 9.96
N ALA A 50 -25.68 3.76 9.34
CA ALA A 50 -25.28 2.67 8.46
C ALA A 50 -24.55 3.19 7.22
N THR A 51 -25.03 4.26 6.61
CA THR A 51 -24.34 4.91 5.48
C THR A 51 -22.97 5.44 5.90
N LEU A 52 -22.87 6.13 7.05
CA LEU A 52 -21.60 6.64 7.57
C LEU A 52 -20.61 5.50 7.89
N LEU A 53 -21.10 4.37 8.41
CA LEU A 53 -20.30 3.17 8.61
C LEU A 53 -19.70 2.67 7.30
N HIS A 54 -20.49 2.57 6.24
CA HIS A 54 -19.99 2.15 4.93
C HIS A 54 -18.95 3.13 4.35
N VAL A 55 -19.11 4.44 4.59
CA VAL A 55 -18.12 5.45 4.16
C VAL A 55 -16.77 5.22 4.83
N VAL A 56 -16.74 5.05 6.15
CA VAL A 56 -15.46 4.83 6.86
C VAL A 56 -14.84 3.46 6.55
N GLN A 57 -15.66 2.45 6.29
CA GLN A 57 -15.18 1.15 5.80
C GLN A 57 -14.56 1.27 4.39
N ALA A 58 -15.15 2.09 3.50
CA ALA A 58 -14.62 2.32 2.18
C ALA A 58 -13.24 3.00 2.22
N LEU A 59 -12.98 3.88 3.19
CA LEU A 59 -11.67 4.50 3.38
C LEU A 59 -10.54 3.48 3.59
N GLN A 60 -10.82 2.33 4.20
CA GLN A 60 -9.81 1.28 4.39
C GLN A 60 -9.29 0.70 3.06
N PHE A 61 -10.11 0.69 2.01
CA PHE A 61 -9.70 0.18 0.71
C PHE A 61 -8.63 1.04 0.04
N THR A 62 -8.40 2.26 0.54
CA THR A 62 -7.34 3.15 0.07
C THR A 62 -6.00 2.93 0.78
N VAL A 63 -5.93 2.09 1.81
CA VAL A 63 -4.70 1.83 2.59
C VAL A 63 -3.49 1.54 1.71
N PRO A 64 -3.54 0.68 0.68
CA PRO A 64 -2.36 0.41 -0.14
C PRO A 64 -1.87 1.65 -0.90
N ALA A 65 -2.80 2.50 -1.37
CA ALA A 65 -2.45 3.75 -2.03
C ALA A 65 -1.78 4.74 -1.05
N LEU A 66 -2.32 4.85 0.18
CA LEU A 66 -1.73 5.68 1.23
C LEU A 66 -0.33 5.20 1.62
N VAL A 67 -0.15 3.88 1.78
CA VAL A 67 1.16 3.27 2.04
C VAL A 67 2.14 3.62 0.94
N GLY A 68 1.78 3.43 -0.33
CA GLY A 68 2.64 3.79 -1.46
C GLY A 68 3.02 5.27 -1.49
N ALA A 69 2.03 6.16 -1.28
CA ALA A 69 2.26 7.59 -1.23
C ALA A 69 3.22 7.99 -0.08
N LEU A 70 3.00 7.45 1.11
CA LEU A 70 3.80 7.79 2.30
C LEU A 70 5.21 7.20 2.24
N ILE A 71 5.41 6.05 1.61
CA ILE A 71 6.74 5.56 1.27
C ILE A 71 7.43 6.57 0.35
N ALA A 72 6.82 6.97 -0.76
CA ALA A 72 7.42 7.91 -1.71
C ALA A 72 7.75 9.27 -1.06
N ILE A 73 6.90 9.75 -0.14
CA ILE A 73 7.16 10.96 0.65
C ILE A 73 8.43 10.81 1.51
N LYS A 74 8.67 9.63 2.11
CA LYS A 74 9.90 9.38 2.88
C LYS A 74 11.18 9.47 2.05
N PHE A 75 11.06 9.31 0.74
CA PHE A 75 12.17 9.52 -0.21
C PHE A 75 12.20 10.93 -0.80
N ASN A 76 11.40 11.88 -0.30
CA ASN A 76 11.27 13.25 -0.80
C ASN A 76 10.99 13.33 -2.31
N MET A 77 10.16 12.43 -2.81
CA MET A 77 9.81 12.35 -4.22
C MET A 77 8.90 13.49 -4.67
N THR A 78 8.91 13.77 -5.97
CA THR A 78 8.02 14.75 -6.58
C THR A 78 6.56 14.30 -6.49
N PRO A 79 5.57 15.21 -6.55
CA PRO A 79 4.15 14.86 -6.52
C PRO A 79 3.76 13.83 -7.60
N LEU A 80 4.35 13.93 -8.79
CA LEU A 80 4.14 12.96 -9.87
C LEU A 80 4.62 11.56 -9.47
N ALA A 81 5.84 11.47 -8.92
CA ALA A 81 6.40 10.21 -8.47
C ALA A 81 5.59 9.59 -7.32
N ILE A 82 5.11 10.41 -6.37
CA ILE A 82 4.23 9.97 -5.27
C ILE A 82 2.95 9.36 -5.84
N ALA A 83 2.30 10.01 -6.80
CA ALA A 83 1.09 9.49 -7.42
C ALA A 83 1.33 8.14 -8.12
N VAL A 84 2.45 8.00 -8.82
CA VAL A 84 2.80 6.76 -9.54
C VAL A 84 3.09 5.61 -8.57
N VAL A 85 3.88 5.85 -7.51
CA VAL A 85 4.17 4.83 -6.48
C VAL A 85 2.88 4.42 -5.76
N SER A 86 2.02 5.39 -5.43
CA SER A 86 0.72 5.15 -4.81
C SER A 86 -0.16 4.24 -5.67
N SER A 87 -0.30 4.56 -6.95
CA SER A 87 -1.11 3.77 -7.89
C SER A 87 -0.55 2.37 -8.10
N ALA A 88 0.77 2.23 -8.28
CA ALA A 88 1.42 0.94 -8.42
C ALA A 88 1.23 0.06 -7.18
N ALA A 89 1.39 0.63 -5.98
CA ALA A 89 1.19 -0.06 -4.71
C ALA A 89 -0.26 -0.55 -4.56
N TYR A 90 -1.24 0.29 -4.93
CA TYR A 90 -2.66 -0.08 -4.88
C TYR A 90 -2.97 -1.27 -5.78
N VAL A 91 -2.53 -1.24 -7.03
CA VAL A 91 -2.76 -2.34 -7.98
C VAL A 91 -2.00 -3.59 -7.55
N GLY A 92 -0.72 -3.45 -7.21
CA GLY A 92 0.12 -4.58 -6.79
C GLY A 92 -0.34 -5.25 -5.50
N SER A 93 -1.04 -4.53 -4.60
CA SER A 93 -1.57 -5.08 -3.35
C SER A 93 -2.63 -6.17 -3.56
N GLY A 94 -3.27 -6.20 -4.74
CA GLY A 94 -4.45 -7.03 -4.98
C GLY A 94 -5.73 -6.52 -4.34
N ALA A 95 -5.78 -5.25 -3.88
CA ALA A 95 -7.00 -4.61 -3.38
C ALA A 95 -8.07 -4.51 -4.50
N ALA A 96 -7.65 -4.19 -5.72
CA ALA A 96 -8.48 -4.26 -6.91
C ALA A 96 -8.13 -5.52 -7.72
N GLN A 97 -9.14 -6.33 -8.05
CA GLN A 97 -8.97 -7.58 -8.79
C GLN A 97 -9.97 -7.67 -9.93
N PHE A 98 -9.54 -8.24 -11.07
CA PHE A 98 -10.43 -8.55 -12.17
C PHE A 98 -10.90 -10.01 -12.05
N LYS A 99 -12.17 -10.21 -11.72
CA LYS A 99 -12.78 -11.53 -11.56
C LYS A 99 -14.15 -11.59 -12.24
N ASN A 100 -14.42 -12.69 -12.89
CA ASN A 100 -15.71 -12.94 -13.55
C ASN A 100 -16.14 -11.84 -14.53
N GLY A 101 -15.17 -11.25 -15.25
CA GLY A 101 -15.43 -10.19 -16.23
C GLY A 101 -15.64 -8.79 -15.66
N ALA A 102 -15.46 -8.59 -14.35
CA ALA A 102 -15.63 -7.29 -13.68
C ALA A 102 -14.46 -6.95 -12.75
N TRP A 103 -14.23 -5.65 -12.55
CA TRP A 103 -13.35 -5.16 -11.51
C TRP A 103 -14.07 -5.16 -10.17
N ILE A 104 -13.47 -5.75 -9.17
CA ILE A 104 -13.99 -5.79 -7.81
C ILE A 104 -12.95 -5.27 -6.81
N ILE A 105 -13.42 -4.67 -5.73
CA ILE A 105 -12.59 -4.35 -4.56
C ILE A 105 -12.59 -5.58 -3.65
N ALA A 106 -11.44 -6.24 -3.53
CA ALA A 106 -11.28 -7.48 -2.76
C ALA A 106 -10.93 -7.24 -1.29
N GLY A 107 -10.86 -5.98 -0.87
CA GLY A 107 -10.49 -5.57 0.49
C GLY A 107 -9.31 -4.59 0.50
N ILE A 108 -8.57 -4.57 1.62
CA ILE A 108 -7.39 -3.69 1.79
C ILE A 108 -6.14 -4.18 1.05
N GLY A 109 -6.21 -5.34 0.40
CA GLY A 109 -5.06 -5.97 -0.24
C GLY A 109 -4.05 -6.59 0.74
N ASP A 110 -2.96 -7.11 0.20
CA ASP A 110 -1.83 -7.63 0.98
C ASP A 110 -0.84 -6.51 1.26
N LEU A 111 -0.65 -6.17 2.55
CA LEU A 111 0.19 -5.04 2.98
C LEU A 111 1.68 -5.29 2.76
N ILE A 112 2.14 -6.55 2.87
CA ILE A 112 3.54 -6.89 2.59
C ILE A 112 3.80 -6.75 1.09
N ASN A 113 2.89 -7.22 0.26
CA ASN A 113 3.01 -7.05 -1.18
C ASN A 113 2.89 -5.58 -1.62
N THR A 114 2.04 -4.80 -0.94
CA THR A 114 1.97 -3.33 -1.11
C THR A 114 3.33 -2.68 -0.88
N MET A 115 3.97 -3.01 0.25
CA MET A 115 5.29 -2.51 0.61
C MET A 115 6.35 -2.86 -0.44
N ILE A 116 6.39 -4.12 -0.86
CA ILE A 116 7.34 -4.60 -1.88
C ILE A 116 7.12 -3.88 -3.21
N THR A 117 5.87 -3.78 -3.66
CA THR A 117 5.53 -3.09 -4.91
C THR A 117 5.92 -1.61 -4.86
N ALA A 118 5.61 -0.92 -3.77
CA ALA A 118 5.99 0.48 -3.57
C ALA A 118 7.52 0.65 -3.56
N ALA A 119 8.25 -0.24 -2.87
CA ALA A 119 9.71 -0.22 -2.83
C ALA A 119 10.33 -0.41 -4.23
N ILE A 120 9.79 -1.33 -5.04
CA ILE A 120 10.20 -1.53 -6.43
C ILE A 120 9.95 -0.26 -7.27
N ALA A 121 8.78 0.37 -7.14
CA ALA A 121 8.45 1.58 -7.85
C ALA A 121 9.40 2.74 -7.47
N VAL A 122 9.69 2.89 -6.18
CA VAL A 122 10.69 3.86 -5.68
C VAL A 122 12.07 3.60 -6.28
N LEU A 123 12.53 2.35 -6.27
CA LEU A 123 13.83 1.99 -6.85
C LEU A 123 13.88 2.32 -8.35
N PHE A 124 12.85 2.00 -9.11
CA PHE A 124 12.81 2.34 -10.53
C PHE A 124 12.87 3.84 -10.77
N ILE A 125 12.14 4.64 -10.00
CA ILE A 125 12.20 6.10 -10.12
C ILE A 125 13.63 6.60 -9.81
N LEU A 126 14.23 6.16 -8.71
CA LEU A 126 15.59 6.57 -8.34
C LEU A 126 16.64 6.21 -9.40
N LEU A 127 16.46 5.10 -10.11
CA LEU A 127 17.36 4.67 -11.17
C LEU A 127 17.24 5.51 -12.44
N ILE A 128 16.03 5.98 -12.77
CA ILE A 128 15.77 6.64 -14.06
C ILE A 128 15.62 8.15 -13.96
N GLU A 129 15.37 8.73 -12.76
CA GLU A 129 15.03 10.15 -12.59
C GLU A 129 16.01 11.12 -13.27
N LYS A 130 17.30 10.79 -13.29
CA LYS A 130 18.35 11.63 -13.92
C LYS A 130 18.33 11.59 -15.46
N ARG A 131 17.71 10.54 -16.03
CA ARG A 131 17.71 10.32 -17.50
C ARG A 131 16.42 10.76 -18.16
N VAL A 132 15.34 10.86 -17.40
CA VAL A 132 13.98 11.06 -17.95
C VAL A 132 13.67 12.54 -18.16
N GLY A 133 14.18 13.45 -17.32
CA GLY A 133 13.99 14.89 -17.47
C GLY A 133 12.53 15.29 -17.65
N SER A 134 12.22 16.04 -18.71
CA SER A 134 10.86 16.51 -19.03
C SER A 134 9.89 15.40 -19.46
N MET A 135 10.39 14.22 -19.85
CA MET A 135 9.56 13.07 -20.23
C MET A 135 9.02 12.30 -19.00
N ALA A 136 9.36 12.70 -17.79
CA ALA A 136 8.91 12.04 -16.56
C ALA A 136 7.39 11.88 -16.49
N LEU A 137 6.63 12.85 -17.00
CA LEU A 137 5.16 12.83 -17.00
C LEU A 137 4.58 11.62 -17.76
N ILE A 138 5.29 11.13 -18.76
CA ILE A 138 4.86 9.96 -19.56
C ILE A 138 5.55 8.69 -19.06
N VAL A 139 6.85 8.76 -18.80
CA VAL A 139 7.67 7.58 -18.47
C VAL A 139 7.32 7.01 -17.09
N TYR A 140 7.09 7.87 -16.08
CA TYR A 140 6.78 7.38 -14.75
C TYR A 140 5.47 6.57 -14.69
N PRO A 141 4.32 7.08 -15.13
CA PRO A 141 3.10 6.28 -15.04
C PRO A 141 3.12 5.05 -15.95
N THR A 142 3.64 5.17 -17.18
CA THR A 142 3.61 4.07 -18.15
C THR A 142 4.63 2.98 -17.84
N ILE A 143 5.89 3.35 -17.65
CA ILE A 143 6.97 2.37 -17.44
C ILE A 143 7.06 2.00 -15.96
N VAL A 144 7.28 2.97 -15.07
CA VAL A 144 7.48 2.65 -13.65
C VAL A 144 6.19 2.12 -13.03
N GLY A 145 5.08 2.83 -13.20
CA GLY A 145 3.79 2.43 -12.65
C GLY A 145 3.34 1.08 -13.20
N GLY A 146 3.36 0.93 -14.53
CA GLY A 146 2.95 -0.31 -15.20
C GLY A 146 3.81 -1.51 -14.82
N LEU A 147 5.15 -1.38 -14.87
CA LEU A 147 6.06 -2.49 -14.53
C LEU A 147 5.97 -2.86 -13.04
N SER A 148 5.99 -1.86 -12.14
CA SER A 148 5.94 -2.14 -10.71
C SER A 148 4.63 -2.79 -10.29
N ALA A 149 3.50 -2.30 -10.80
CA ALA A 149 2.19 -2.91 -10.57
C ALA A 149 2.13 -4.34 -11.12
N THR A 150 2.63 -4.57 -12.32
CA THR A 150 2.69 -5.92 -12.92
C THR A 150 3.53 -6.87 -12.07
N ILE A 151 4.72 -6.45 -11.65
CA ILE A 151 5.57 -7.25 -10.75
C ILE A 151 4.83 -7.54 -9.45
N GLY A 152 4.18 -6.53 -8.85
CA GLY A 152 3.39 -6.70 -7.65
C GLY A 152 2.28 -7.74 -7.79
N VAL A 153 1.51 -7.69 -8.87
CA VAL A 153 0.44 -8.66 -9.15
C VAL A 153 1.00 -10.08 -9.35
N LEU A 154 2.14 -10.21 -10.05
CA LEU A 154 2.77 -11.51 -10.30
C LEU A 154 3.34 -12.17 -9.04
N ILE A 155 3.88 -11.39 -8.10
CA ILE A 155 4.44 -11.92 -6.86
C ILE A 155 3.39 -12.09 -5.76
N LEU A 156 2.21 -11.46 -5.89
CA LEU A 156 1.14 -11.51 -4.88
C LEU A 156 0.81 -12.92 -4.38
N PRO A 157 0.60 -13.95 -5.23
CA PRO A 157 0.26 -15.29 -4.76
C PRO A 157 1.37 -15.90 -3.90
N TYR A 158 2.63 -15.62 -4.20
CA TYR A 158 3.77 -16.12 -3.42
C TYR A 158 3.85 -15.43 -2.05
N VAL A 159 3.71 -14.10 -2.02
CA VAL A 159 3.69 -13.32 -0.77
C VAL A 159 2.52 -13.75 0.12
N HIS A 160 1.35 -13.94 -0.47
CA HIS A 160 0.16 -14.41 0.26
C HIS A 160 0.38 -15.78 0.90
N THR A 161 1.02 -16.71 0.19
CA THR A 161 1.36 -18.04 0.73
C THR A 161 2.32 -17.93 1.92
N ILE A 162 3.34 -17.07 1.83
CA ILE A 162 4.27 -16.82 2.93
C ILE A 162 3.55 -16.23 4.14
N ASN A 163 2.65 -15.26 3.92
CA ASN A 163 1.87 -14.64 5.00
C ASN A 163 0.99 -15.65 5.74
N ILE A 164 0.34 -16.56 5.00
CA ILE A 164 -0.45 -17.64 5.60
C ILE A 164 0.45 -18.57 6.42
N ALA A 165 1.62 -18.94 5.90
CA ALA A 165 2.55 -19.81 6.61
C ALA A 165 3.04 -19.17 7.92
N ILE A 166 3.37 -17.89 7.91
CA ILE A 166 3.76 -17.12 9.10
C ILE A 166 2.59 -17.06 10.10
N GLY A 167 1.37 -16.76 9.64
CA GLY A 167 0.17 -16.72 10.46
C GLY A 167 -0.10 -18.06 11.15
N ASN A 168 -0.01 -19.16 10.43
CA ASN A 168 -0.17 -20.51 10.97
C ASN A 168 0.90 -20.85 12.00
N MET A 169 2.15 -20.44 11.76
CA MET A 169 3.24 -20.63 12.72
C MET A 169 2.96 -19.88 14.01
N ILE A 170 2.55 -18.61 13.94
CA ILE A 170 2.21 -17.80 15.11
C ILE A 170 1.05 -18.43 15.90
N ASN A 171 0.00 -18.86 15.21
CA ASN A 171 -1.14 -19.53 15.86
C ASN A 171 -0.72 -20.81 16.58
N SER A 172 0.11 -21.64 15.97
CA SER A 172 0.63 -22.84 16.60
C SER A 172 1.44 -22.57 17.86
N PHE A 173 2.23 -21.48 17.88
CA PHE A 173 2.94 -21.06 19.09
C PHE A 173 2.00 -20.54 20.18
N THR A 174 0.94 -19.83 19.80
CA THR A 174 -0.03 -19.29 20.74
C THR A 174 -0.87 -20.39 21.39
N GLU A 175 -1.22 -21.44 20.64
CA GLU A 175 -1.94 -22.61 21.15
C GLU A 175 -1.10 -23.46 22.11
N LEU A 176 0.24 -23.43 21.97
CA LEU A 176 1.16 -24.18 22.84
C LEU A 176 1.41 -23.48 24.19
N GLN A 177 1.03 -22.22 24.34
CA GLN A 177 1.10 -21.47 25.60
C GLN A 177 -0.24 -20.79 25.90
N PRO A 178 -1.27 -21.53 26.36
CA PRO A 178 -2.48 -20.90 26.89
C PRO A 178 -2.10 -20.14 28.17
N VAL A 179 -2.24 -18.81 28.14
CA VAL A 179 -2.13 -17.94 29.33
C VAL A 179 -3.39 -18.07 30.15
#